data_ad4741c2d91307e0215d5e845ca1676f
#
_entry.id   ad4741c2d91307e0215d5e845ca1676f
#
_cell.length_a   1.000
_cell.length_b   1.000
_cell.length_c   1.000
_cell.angle_alpha   90.00
_cell.angle_beta   90.00
_cell.angle_gamma   90.00
#
_symmetry.space_group_name_H-M   'P 1'
#
loop_
_entity.id
_entity.type
_entity.pdbx_description
1 polymer ?
#
loop_
_entity_poly.entity_id
_entity_poly.type
_entity_poly.pdbx_seq_one_letter_code
_entity_poly.pdbx_strand_id
1 'polypeptide(L)'
;FIDKLERRLAGAVGAATAHAMIAQFAVGAAVSAQDLMAVASEAQQILEYSAQLEAKSEEVARTARQLSEANEKLRDLSVQKDAFLSQISHELRTPMTSIRAFSEILMDPDLPGEMQQKYAEIIHEETIRLTRLLDDLLDLSVLENRKVQLNIKVANLHDLLDRAVQAASNTRPERTFTYHRDLPSEHIPIITDTDRLVQVFINLIANARKYCDEERPELTILVRKRGGRITVDFIDNGSGIPKTAKRLIFEKFARLTDTQRAGGAGLG
;
A
#
# COMPACT_ATOMS: atom_id res chain seq x y z
N PHE A 1 -63.13 -31.47 -16.46
CA PHE A 1 -62.47 -31.67 -15.16
C PHE A 1 -61.00 -32.14 -15.39
N ILE A 2 -60.82 -33.14 -16.25
CA ILE A 2 -59.54 -33.72 -16.59
C ILE A 2 -58.58 -32.68 -17.13
N ASP A 3 -58.98 -31.88 -18.14
CA ASP A 3 -58.16 -30.81 -18.75
C ASP A 3 -57.74 -29.72 -17.77
N LYS A 4 -58.52 -29.44 -16.75
CA LYS A 4 -58.17 -28.47 -15.72
C LYS A 4 -57.18 -29.01 -14.72
N LEU A 5 -57.25 -30.31 -14.45
CA LEU A 5 -56.32 -31.02 -13.60
C LEU A 5 -54.97 -31.16 -14.29
N GLU A 6 -55.00 -31.51 -15.60
CA GLU A 6 -53.81 -31.63 -16.43
C GLU A 6 -53.02 -30.31 -16.50
N ARG A 7 -53.66 -29.19 -16.74
CA ARG A 7 -53.01 -27.88 -16.72
C ARG A 7 -52.39 -27.51 -15.37
N ARG A 8 -53.04 -27.87 -14.28
CA ARG A 8 -52.46 -27.64 -12.94
C ARG A 8 -51.28 -28.52 -12.60
N LEU A 9 -51.35 -29.80 -13.01
CA LEU A 9 -50.22 -30.72 -12.88
C LEU A 9 -49.08 -30.36 -13.84
N ALA A 10 -49.38 -29.94 -15.03
CA ALA A 10 -48.36 -29.49 -16.01
C ALA A 10 -47.52 -28.33 -15.51
N GLY A 11 -48.09 -27.45 -14.72
CA GLY A 11 -47.34 -26.35 -14.04
C GLY A 11 -46.40 -26.78 -12.92
N ALA A 12 -46.60 -27.96 -12.35
CA ALA A 12 -45.83 -28.48 -11.22
C ALA A 12 -44.76 -29.55 -11.63
N VAL A 13 -45.09 -30.39 -12.61
CA VAL A 13 -44.28 -31.59 -12.97
C VAL A 13 -43.95 -31.69 -14.48
N GLY A 14 -44.31 -30.68 -15.27
CA GLY A 14 -44.15 -30.67 -16.70
C GLY A 14 -45.34 -31.29 -17.47
N ALA A 15 -45.55 -30.83 -18.70
CA ALA A 15 -46.76 -31.20 -19.49
C ALA A 15 -46.80 -32.70 -19.84
N ALA A 16 -45.67 -33.30 -20.22
CA ALA A 16 -45.59 -34.72 -20.59
C ALA A 16 -45.82 -35.64 -19.40
N THR A 17 -45.26 -35.27 -18.21
CA THR A 17 -45.42 -36.02 -16.98
C THR A 17 -46.86 -35.93 -16.46
N ALA A 18 -47.51 -34.75 -16.53
CA ALA A 18 -48.91 -34.53 -16.15
C ALA A 18 -49.84 -35.34 -17.04
N HIS A 19 -49.61 -35.34 -18.37
CA HIS A 19 -50.40 -36.14 -19.31
C HIS A 19 -50.28 -37.65 -19.05
N ALA A 20 -49.04 -38.17 -18.85
CA ALA A 20 -48.80 -39.58 -18.53
C ALA A 20 -49.46 -40.01 -17.22
N MET A 21 -49.41 -39.15 -16.17
CA MET A 21 -50.08 -39.43 -14.88
C MET A 21 -51.62 -39.51 -15.04
N ILE A 22 -52.21 -38.57 -15.77
CA ILE A 22 -53.67 -38.53 -15.98
C ILE A 22 -54.09 -39.67 -16.88
N ALA A 23 -53.38 -40.05 -17.91
CA ALA A 23 -53.65 -41.21 -18.76
C ALA A 23 -53.60 -42.52 -17.97
N GLN A 24 -52.73 -42.65 -17.01
CA GLN A 24 -52.61 -43.84 -16.14
C GLN A 24 -53.82 -43.96 -15.21
N PHE A 25 -54.44 -42.86 -14.76
CA PHE A 25 -55.55 -42.87 -13.82
C PHE A 25 -56.95 -42.86 -14.53
N ALA A 26 -57.03 -42.28 -15.74
CA ALA A 26 -58.32 -42.02 -16.38
C ALA A 26 -58.90 -43.20 -17.16
N VAL A 27 -58.10 -44.08 -17.74
CA VAL A 27 -58.61 -45.28 -18.49
C VAL A 27 -57.44 -46.24 -18.59
N GLY A 28 -57.48 -47.42 -18.05
CA GLY A 28 -56.49 -48.53 -18.15
C GLY A 28 -55.77 -48.75 -19.52
N ALA A 29 -55.40 -47.63 -20.16
CA ALA A 29 -54.67 -47.59 -21.41
C ALA A 29 -53.19 -47.75 -21.12
N ALA A 30 -52.55 -48.65 -21.75
CA ALA A 30 -51.12 -48.85 -21.70
C ALA A 30 -50.39 -47.56 -22.12
N VAL A 31 -49.60 -46.98 -21.23
CA VAL A 31 -48.71 -45.83 -21.50
C VAL A 31 -47.83 -46.19 -22.71
N SER A 32 -47.89 -45.39 -23.77
CA SER A 32 -47.11 -45.70 -24.99
C SER A 32 -45.62 -45.51 -24.75
N ALA A 33 -44.80 -46.28 -25.45
CA ALA A 33 -43.34 -46.13 -25.39
C ALA A 33 -42.90 -44.69 -25.77
N GLN A 34 -43.70 -44.00 -26.59
CA GLN A 34 -43.47 -42.59 -26.99
C GLN A 34 -43.70 -41.63 -25.80
N ASP A 35 -44.74 -41.83 -25.02
CA ASP A 35 -45.03 -41.00 -23.85
C ASP A 35 -43.95 -41.15 -22.77
N LEU A 36 -43.44 -42.37 -22.57
CA LEU A 36 -42.33 -42.62 -21.66
C LEU A 36 -41.02 -41.97 -22.15
N MET A 37 -40.74 -41.98 -23.45
CA MET A 37 -39.56 -41.28 -24.00
C MET A 37 -39.68 -39.76 -23.91
N ALA A 38 -40.87 -39.22 -24.11
CA ALA A 38 -41.11 -37.78 -23.93
C ALA A 38 -40.86 -37.32 -22.48
N VAL A 39 -41.40 -38.07 -21.51
CA VAL A 39 -41.18 -37.80 -20.09
C VAL A 39 -39.69 -37.94 -19.68
N ALA A 40 -38.99 -38.97 -20.19
CA ALA A 40 -37.59 -39.16 -19.95
C ALA A 40 -36.73 -38.00 -20.52
N SER A 41 -37.06 -37.53 -21.75
CA SER A 41 -36.37 -36.39 -22.39
C SER A 41 -36.60 -35.09 -21.62
N GLU A 42 -37.83 -34.82 -21.15
CA GLU A 42 -38.16 -33.64 -20.36
C GLU A 42 -37.44 -33.68 -19.01
N ALA A 43 -37.42 -34.82 -18.32
CA ALA A 43 -36.68 -35.01 -17.09
C ALA A 43 -35.17 -34.77 -17.27
N GLN A 44 -34.60 -35.25 -18.37
CA GLN A 44 -33.17 -35.03 -18.66
C GLN A 44 -32.88 -33.54 -18.89
N GLN A 45 -33.71 -32.81 -19.64
CA GLN A 45 -33.58 -31.39 -19.87
C GLN A 45 -33.68 -30.60 -18.55
N ILE A 46 -34.59 -30.99 -17.67
CA ILE A 46 -34.71 -30.34 -16.33
C ILE A 46 -33.45 -30.56 -15.50
N LEU A 47 -32.86 -31.76 -15.53
CA LEU A 47 -31.62 -32.06 -14.82
C LEU A 47 -30.45 -31.25 -15.37
N GLU A 48 -30.29 -31.18 -16.68
CA GLU A 48 -29.23 -30.37 -17.34
C GLU A 48 -29.39 -28.88 -17.00
N TYR A 49 -30.62 -28.36 -17.08
CA TYR A 49 -30.89 -26.96 -16.73
C TYR A 49 -30.64 -26.66 -15.23
N SER A 50 -31.02 -27.59 -14.37
CA SER A 50 -30.73 -27.49 -12.92
C SER A 50 -29.23 -27.45 -12.65
N ALA A 51 -28.44 -28.33 -13.28
CA ALA A 51 -26.99 -28.35 -13.14
C ALA A 51 -26.35 -27.05 -13.65
N GLN A 52 -26.82 -26.50 -14.78
CA GLN A 52 -26.35 -25.21 -15.31
C GLN A 52 -26.69 -24.06 -14.35
N LEU A 53 -27.89 -24.06 -13.75
CA LEU A 53 -28.31 -23.07 -12.79
C LEU A 53 -27.46 -23.10 -11.51
N GLU A 54 -27.16 -24.30 -11.01
CA GLU A 54 -26.26 -24.48 -9.85
C GLU A 54 -24.86 -23.95 -10.14
N ALA A 55 -24.29 -24.32 -11.31
CA ALA A 55 -22.96 -23.83 -11.73
C ALA A 55 -22.92 -22.30 -11.86
N LYS A 56 -23.97 -21.70 -12.45
CA LYS A 56 -24.09 -20.25 -12.55
C LYS A 56 -24.29 -19.57 -11.20
N SER A 57 -25.04 -20.16 -10.30
CA SER A 57 -25.24 -19.67 -8.93
C SER A 57 -23.92 -19.67 -8.14
N GLU A 58 -23.12 -20.72 -8.27
CA GLU A 58 -21.78 -20.78 -7.66
C GLU A 58 -20.83 -19.71 -8.24
N GLU A 59 -20.82 -19.53 -9.58
CA GLU A 59 -20.03 -18.50 -10.25
C GLU A 59 -20.39 -17.09 -9.75
N VAL A 60 -21.70 -16.79 -9.69
CA VAL A 60 -22.20 -15.51 -9.15
C VAL A 60 -21.81 -15.31 -7.69
N ALA A 61 -21.96 -16.34 -6.84
CA ALA A 61 -21.58 -16.27 -5.45
C ALA A 61 -20.07 -16.04 -5.25
N ARG A 62 -19.25 -16.66 -6.10
CA ARG A 62 -17.79 -16.46 -6.11
C ARG A 62 -17.43 -15.03 -6.53
N THR A 63 -18.02 -14.54 -7.60
CA THR A 63 -17.77 -13.20 -8.13
C THR A 63 -18.24 -12.14 -7.12
N ALA A 64 -19.37 -12.34 -6.48
CA ALA A 64 -19.88 -11.44 -5.44
C ALA A 64 -18.92 -11.35 -4.24
N ARG A 65 -18.34 -12.47 -3.80
CA ARG A 65 -17.33 -12.48 -2.73
C ARG A 65 -16.07 -11.73 -3.14
N GLN A 66 -15.55 -11.99 -4.33
CA GLN A 66 -14.36 -11.29 -4.84
C GLN A 66 -14.60 -9.78 -4.97
N LEU A 67 -15.78 -9.38 -5.43
CA LEU A 67 -16.15 -7.97 -5.52
C LEU A 67 -16.26 -7.31 -4.14
N SER A 68 -16.83 -8.01 -3.16
CA SER A 68 -16.91 -7.52 -1.77
C SER A 68 -15.53 -7.32 -1.15
N GLU A 69 -14.63 -8.30 -1.30
CA GLU A 69 -13.25 -8.20 -0.82
C GLU A 69 -12.47 -7.06 -1.50
N ALA A 70 -12.64 -6.89 -2.82
CA ALA A 70 -12.02 -5.79 -3.55
C ALA A 70 -12.57 -4.43 -3.10
N ASN A 71 -13.87 -4.33 -2.84
CA ASN A 71 -14.52 -3.11 -2.39
C ASN A 71 -14.06 -2.73 -0.96
N GLU A 72 -13.91 -3.71 -0.08
CA GLU A 72 -13.37 -3.51 1.27
C GLU A 72 -11.94 -2.95 1.20
N LYS A 73 -11.07 -3.57 0.40
CA LYS A 73 -9.71 -3.06 0.18
C LYS A 73 -9.67 -1.65 -0.38
N LEU A 74 -10.55 -1.33 -1.33
CA LEU A 74 -10.65 0.03 -1.89
C LEU A 74 -11.09 1.04 -0.84
N ARG A 75 -12.01 0.67 0.04
CA ARG A 75 -12.44 1.52 1.17
C ARG A 75 -11.30 1.79 2.14
N ASP A 76 -10.58 0.74 2.53
CA ASP A 76 -9.43 0.87 3.45
C ASP A 76 -8.36 1.78 2.86
N LEU A 77 -8.02 1.60 1.57
CA LEU A 77 -7.09 2.46 0.86
C LEU A 77 -7.58 3.92 0.79
N SER A 78 -8.88 4.13 0.59
CA SER A 78 -9.46 5.49 0.58
C SER A 78 -9.33 6.15 1.96
N VAL A 79 -9.65 5.44 3.04
CA VAL A 79 -9.51 5.95 4.41
C VAL A 79 -8.05 6.29 4.74
N GLN A 80 -7.12 5.41 4.38
CA GLN A 80 -5.68 5.66 4.57
C GLN A 80 -5.21 6.89 3.78
N LYS A 81 -5.64 7.03 2.52
CA LYS A 81 -5.33 8.20 1.68
C LYS A 81 -5.85 9.49 2.29
N ASP A 82 -7.09 9.51 2.79
CA ASP A 82 -7.69 10.70 3.38
C ASP A 82 -7.00 11.10 4.68
N ALA A 83 -6.65 10.12 5.53
CA ALA A 83 -5.86 10.33 6.73
C ALA A 83 -4.48 10.92 6.40
N PHE A 84 -3.81 10.38 5.36
CA PHE A 84 -2.52 10.88 4.88
C PHE A 84 -2.61 12.32 4.37
N LEU A 85 -3.61 12.66 3.54
CA LEU A 85 -3.81 14.03 3.04
C LEU A 85 -4.09 15.03 4.18
N SER A 86 -4.88 14.62 5.17
CA SER A 86 -5.13 15.41 6.37
C SER A 86 -3.83 15.67 7.13
N GLN A 87 -3.02 14.65 7.31
CA GLN A 87 -1.74 14.77 8.00
C GLN A 87 -0.75 15.66 7.25
N ILE A 88 -0.60 15.50 5.93
CA ILE A 88 0.22 16.40 5.10
C ILE A 88 -0.23 17.85 5.30
N SER A 89 -1.53 18.09 5.23
CA SER A 89 -2.08 19.44 5.44
C SER A 89 -1.68 20.02 6.80
N HIS A 90 -1.64 19.21 7.84
CA HIS A 90 -1.16 19.63 9.15
C HIS A 90 0.34 19.87 9.18
N GLU A 91 1.13 18.98 8.58
CA GLU A 91 2.60 19.11 8.54
C GLU A 91 3.09 20.26 7.67
N LEU A 92 2.33 20.67 6.65
CA LEU A 92 2.59 21.87 5.86
C LEU A 92 2.14 23.13 6.60
N ARG A 93 1.01 23.10 7.32
CA ARG A 93 0.47 24.28 8.00
C ARG A 93 1.39 24.78 9.11
N THR A 94 2.01 23.88 9.86
CA THR A 94 2.88 24.23 10.99
C THR A 94 4.06 25.11 10.59
N PRO A 95 4.95 24.71 9.65
CA PRO A 95 6.05 25.54 9.18
C PRO A 95 5.57 26.82 8.52
N MET A 96 4.50 26.77 7.74
CA MET A 96 3.94 27.98 7.11
C MET A 96 3.44 28.99 8.15
N THR A 97 2.82 28.53 9.24
CA THR A 97 2.37 29.42 10.32
C THR A 97 3.56 30.05 11.04
N SER A 98 4.61 29.24 11.30
CA SER A 98 5.86 29.71 11.91
C SER A 98 6.56 30.77 11.04
N ILE A 99 6.75 30.46 9.74
CA ILE A 99 7.35 31.40 8.77
C ILE A 99 6.57 32.71 8.75
N ARG A 100 5.24 32.65 8.65
CA ARG A 100 4.39 33.84 8.63
C ARG A 100 4.53 34.66 9.90
N ALA A 101 4.43 34.01 11.07
CA ALA A 101 4.50 34.71 12.36
C ALA A 101 5.86 35.42 12.56
N PHE A 102 6.97 34.74 12.29
CA PHE A 102 8.29 35.35 12.42
C PHE A 102 8.56 36.39 11.32
N SER A 103 8.00 36.24 10.14
CA SER A 103 8.05 37.26 9.08
C SER A 103 7.28 38.54 9.49
N GLU A 104 6.11 38.39 10.12
CA GLU A 104 5.34 39.52 10.66
C GLU A 104 6.11 40.27 11.76
N ILE A 105 6.78 39.53 12.67
CA ILE A 105 7.62 40.09 13.74
C ILE A 105 8.84 40.85 13.14
N LEU A 106 9.46 40.31 12.07
CA LEU A 106 10.60 40.94 11.42
C LEU A 106 10.24 42.27 10.70
N MET A 107 8.96 42.56 10.52
CA MET A 107 8.50 43.85 9.96
C MET A 107 8.51 44.99 11.01
N ASP A 108 8.73 44.67 12.30
CA ASP A 108 8.88 45.65 13.37
C ASP A 108 10.23 46.38 13.22
N PRO A 109 10.25 47.71 12.95
CA PRO A 109 11.47 48.46 12.79
C PRO A 109 12.30 48.61 14.08
N ASP A 110 11.68 48.42 15.26
CA ASP A 110 12.33 48.58 16.55
C ASP A 110 12.89 47.24 17.07
N LEU A 111 12.84 46.17 16.27
CA LEU A 111 13.32 44.85 16.66
C LEU A 111 14.86 44.81 16.82
N PRO A 112 15.39 44.33 17.98
CA PRO A 112 16.85 44.19 18.19
C PRO A 112 17.50 43.30 17.13
N GLY A 113 18.72 43.64 16.67
CA GLY A 113 19.42 42.91 15.60
C GLY A 113 19.65 41.42 15.90
N GLU A 114 19.94 41.07 17.16
CA GLU A 114 20.07 39.66 17.58
C GLU A 114 18.76 38.88 17.38
N MET A 115 17.62 39.54 17.65
CA MET A 115 16.30 38.92 17.45
C MET A 115 15.96 38.80 15.94
N GLN A 116 16.37 39.80 15.14
CA GLN A 116 16.19 39.74 13.68
C GLN A 116 16.93 38.53 13.11
N GLN A 117 18.19 38.33 13.50
CA GLN A 117 18.99 37.21 13.04
C GLN A 117 18.37 35.87 13.47
N LYS A 118 17.98 35.75 14.75
CA LYS A 118 17.34 34.55 15.28
C LYS A 118 16.05 34.19 14.52
N TYR A 119 15.19 35.16 14.25
CA TYR A 119 13.93 34.89 13.54
C TYR A 119 14.14 34.59 12.05
N ALA A 120 15.15 35.21 11.42
CA ALA A 120 15.55 34.89 10.06
C ALA A 120 16.09 33.44 9.97
N GLU A 121 16.86 32.98 10.95
CA GLU A 121 17.34 31.61 11.03
C GLU A 121 16.17 30.61 11.17
N ILE A 122 15.18 30.88 12.04
CA ILE A 122 13.98 30.05 12.18
C ILE A 122 13.21 29.96 10.85
N ILE A 123 13.00 31.09 10.17
CA ILE A 123 12.32 31.11 8.87
C ILE A 123 13.09 30.27 7.86
N HIS A 124 14.41 30.39 7.84
CA HIS A 124 15.25 29.63 6.93
C HIS A 124 15.14 28.10 7.19
N GLU A 125 15.22 27.68 8.44
CA GLU A 125 15.07 26.27 8.84
C GLU A 125 13.70 25.69 8.46
N GLU A 126 12.62 26.44 8.75
CA GLU A 126 11.28 25.99 8.40
C GLU A 126 11.04 25.97 6.87
N THR A 127 11.69 26.87 6.13
CA THR A 127 11.65 26.84 4.66
C THR A 127 12.35 25.60 4.09
N ILE A 128 13.53 25.25 4.61
CA ILE A 128 14.23 24.02 4.24
C ILE A 128 13.38 22.78 4.56
N ARG A 129 12.74 22.78 5.72
CA ARG A 129 11.84 21.68 6.13
C ARG A 129 10.66 21.55 5.17
N LEU A 130 10.03 22.66 4.81
CA LEU A 130 8.91 22.70 3.87
C LEU A 130 9.30 22.21 2.48
N THR A 131 10.48 22.62 1.99
CA THR A 131 11.01 22.17 0.70
C THR A 131 11.20 20.64 0.68
N ARG A 132 11.78 20.07 1.74
CA ARG A 132 11.94 18.61 1.85
C ARG A 132 10.60 17.87 1.85
N LEU A 133 9.58 18.39 2.56
CA LEU A 133 8.24 17.81 2.55
C LEU A 133 7.61 17.84 1.15
N LEU A 134 7.81 18.91 0.39
CA LEU A 134 7.31 19.01 -0.99
C LEU A 134 8.05 18.05 -1.92
N ASP A 135 9.36 17.91 -1.80
CA ASP A 135 10.16 16.97 -2.58
C ASP A 135 9.71 15.52 -2.30
N ASP A 136 9.50 15.14 -1.05
CA ASP A 136 8.99 13.82 -0.66
C ASP A 136 7.61 13.54 -1.28
N LEU A 137 6.71 14.53 -1.32
CA LEU A 137 5.39 14.42 -1.96
C LEU A 137 5.45 14.28 -3.48
N LEU A 138 6.36 15.02 -4.12
CA LEU A 138 6.59 14.92 -5.56
C LEU A 138 7.16 13.56 -5.92
N ASP A 139 8.13 13.05 -5.18
CA ASP A 139 8.69 11.71 -5.36
C ASP A 139 7.61 10.63 -5.23
N LEU A 140 6.74 10.71 -4.21
CA LEU A 140 5.61 9.81 -4.07
C LEU A 140 4.68 9.84 -5.30
N SER A 141 4.33 11.04 -5.78
CA SER A 141 3.46 11.22 -6.95
C SER A 141 4.07 10.62 -8.23
N VAL A 142 5.37 10.81 -8.43
CA VAL A 142 6.12 10.26 -9.58
C VAL A 142 6.16 8.74 -9.53
N LEU A 143 6.40 8.17 -8.34
CA LEU A 143 6.44 6.72 -8.12
C LEU A 143 5.06 6.06 -8.32
N GLU A 144 3.99 6.72 -7.88
CA GLU A 144 2.61 6.22 -8.07
C GLU A 144 2.22 6.11 -9.55
N ASN A 145 2.59 7.10 -10.34
CA ASN A 145 2.26 7.14 -11.77
C ASN A 145 3.07 6.17 -12.63
N ARG A 146 3.97 5.37 -12.08
CA ARG A 146 4.84 4.41 -12.79
C ARG A 146 5.58 5.00 -14.00
N LYS A 147 5.75 6.32 -14.08
CA LYS A 147 6.43 7.03 -15.17
C LYS A 147 7.90 7.34 -14.86
N VAL A 148 8.48 6.60 -13.93
CA VAL A 148 9.87 6.78 -13.53
C VAL A 148 10.77 6.30 -14.65
N GLN A 149 11.45 7.21 -15.33
CA GLN A 149 12.59 6.88 -16.19
C GLN A 149 13.84 6.80 -15.30
N LEU A 150 14.40 5.60 -15.19
CA LEU A 150 15.62 5.39 -14.42
C LEU A 150 16.83 5.90 -15.21
N ASN A 151 17.67 6.71 -14.58
CA ASN A 151 18.94 7.18 -15.11
C ASN A 151 20.06 6.23 -14.70
N ILE A 152 20.18 5.11 -15.43
CA ILE A 152 21.08 4.02 -15.10
C ILE A 152 22.52 4.41 -15.46
N LYS A 153 23.42 4.34 -14.47
CA LYS A 153 24.86 4.63 -14.58
C LYS A 153 25.69 3.57 -13.88
N VAL A 154 26.96 3.46 -14.30
CA VAL A 154 27.96 2.67 -13.57
C VAL A 154 28.50 3.53 -12.43
N ALA A 155 28.50 2.99 -11.22
CA ALA A 155 29.03 3.66 -10.04
C ALA A 155 29.67 2.66 -9.07
N ASN A 156 30.44 3.15 -8.11
CA ASN A 156 30.92 2.34 -6.99
C ASN A 156 29.95 2.44 -5.83
N LEU A 157 29.58 1.32 -5.23
CA LEU A 157 28.64 1.29 -4.09
C LEU A 157 29.19 2.09 -2.90
N HIS A 158 30.52 2.04 -2.67
CA HIS A 158 31.18 2.83 -1.62
C HIS A 158 30.88 4.34 -1.76
N ASP A 159 31.05 4.89 -2.96
CA ASP A 159 30.83 6.33 -3.21
C ASP A 159 29.37 6.74 -2.94
N LEU A 160 28.41 5.86 -3.24
CA LEU A 160 27.00 6.11 -2.99
C LEU A 160 26.67 6.05 -1.48
N LEU A 161 27.26 5.11 -0.76
CA LEU A 161 27.13 5.02 0.70
C LEU A 161 27.76 6.22 1.40
N ASP A 162 28.93 6.68 0.94
CA ASP A 162 29.59 7.87 1.47
C ASP A 162 28.75 9.12 1.29
N ARG A 163 28.22 9.35 0.09
CA ARG A 163 27.30 10.45 -0.19
C ARG A 163 26.09 10.42 0.74
N ALA A 164 25.50 9.25 0.95
CA ALA A 164 24.32 9.09 1.80
C ALA A 164 24.63 9.36 3.27
N VAL A 165 25.74 8.84 3.80
CA VAL A 165 26.18 9.08 5.19
C VAL A 165 26.48 10.56 5.42
N GLN A 166 27.19 11.23 4.51
CA GLN A 166 27.48 12.66 4.59
C GLN A 166 26.20 13.50 4.60
N ALA A 167 25.29 13.24 3.65
CA ALA A 167 24.02 13.96 3.55
C ALA A 167 23.15 13.80 4.81
N ALA A 168 23.07 12.58 5.36
CA ALA A 168 22.31 12.29 6.56
C ALA A 168 22.95 12.87 7.84
N SER A 169 24.29 12.99 7.88
CA SER A 169 25.01 13.51 9.05
C SER A 169 24.80 15.00 9.28
N ASN A 170 24.61 15.78 8.21
CA ASN A 170 24.39 17.22 8.29
C ASN A 170 23.04 17.63 8.84
N THR A 171 22.13 16.68 9.06
CA THR A 171 20.71 16.98 9.35
C THR A 171 20.44 17.25 10.85
N ARG A 172 21.30 16.85 11.78
CA ARG A 172 21.18 17.12 13.24
C ARG A 172 22.58 17.02 13.90
N PRO A 173 23.30 18.11 14.09
CA PRO A 173 24.63 18.10 14.71
C PRO A 173 24.60 17.78 16.21
N GLU A 174 23.47 17.93 16.88
CA GLU A 174 23.36 17.85 18.35
C GLU A 174 23.52 16.44 18.93
N ARG A 175 23.39 15.38 18.11
CA ARG A 175 23.49 13.99 18.56
C ARG A 175 24.55 13.25 17.76
N THR A 176 25.64 12.88 18.44
CA THR A 176 26.69 12.05 17.84
C THR A 176 26.13 10.67 17.51
N PHE A 177 26.24 10.28 16.23
CA PHE A 177 25.79 8.99 15.73
C PHE A 177 27.00 8.21 15.22
N THR A 178 27.21 7.01 15.76
CA THR A 178 28.37 6.19 15.39
C THR A 178 28.04 5.29 14.19
N TYR A 179 28.88 5.34 13.16
CA TYR A 179 28.74 4.49 11.98
C TYR A 179 29.80 3.38 11.98
N HIS A 180 29.36 2.13 11.89
CA HIS A 180 30.22 0.96 11.74
C HIS A 180 30.11 0.44 10.29
N ARG A 181 31.23 0.49 9.55
CA ARG A 181 31.29 0.12 8.15
C ARG A 181 32.52 -0.73 7.85
N ASP A 182 32.39 -1.72 6.98
CA ASP A 182 33.52 -2.47 6.41
C ASP A 182 33.85 -1.92 5.02
N LEU A 183 34.64 -0.85 4.98
CA LEU A 183 34.96 -0.11 3.76
C LEU A 183 35.50 -1.01 2.62
N PRO A 184 36.39 -2.01 2.87
CA PRO A 184 36.83 -2.92 1.82
C PRO A 184 35.71 -3.70 1.14
N SER A 185 34.68 -4.10 1.87
CA SER A 185 33.54 -4.85 1.31
C SER A 185 32.61 -4.01 0.44
N GLU A 186 32.68 -2.69 0.55
CA GLU A 186 31.82 -1.75 -0.15
C GLU A 186 32.31 -1.41 -1.58
N HIS A 187 33.58 -1.65 -1.91
CA HIS A 187 34.14 -1.34 -3.22
C HIS A 187 33.67 -2.31 -4.31
N ILE A 188 32.39 -2.18 -4.66
CA ILE A 188 31.72 -3.01 -5.66
C ILE A 188 31.16 -2.12 -6.78
N PRO A 189 31.56 -2.37 -8.05
CA PRO A 189 30.92 -1.69 -9.17
C PRO A 189 29.49 -2.20 -9.34
N ILE A 190 28.56 -1.26 -9.46
CA ILE A 190 27.13 -1.51 -9.66
C ILE A 190 26.58 -0.69 -10.82
N ILE A 191 25.52 -1.17 -11.43
CA ILE A 191 24.79 -0.49 -12.51
C ILE A 191 23.42 -0.15 -11.96
N THR A 192 23.16 1.14 -11.73
CA THR A 192 21.94 1.60 -11.07
C THR A 192 21.63 3.07 -11.37
N ASP A 193 20.46 3.52 -10.99
CA ASP A 193 20.17 4.94 -10.84
C ASP A 193 20.81 5.43 -9.53
N THR A 194 21.92 6.15 -9.66
CA THR A 194 22.75 6.58 -8.54
C THR A 194 22.04 7.50 -7.58
N ASP A 195 21.23 8.43 -8.09
CA ASP A 195 20.60 9.46 -7.28
C ASP A 195 19.43 8.86 -6.47
N ARG A 196 18.65 7.97 -7.09
CA ARG A 196 17.59 7.23 -6.40
C ARG A 196 18.13 6.24 -5.38
N LEU A 197 19.21 5.55 -5.66
CA LEU A 197 19.80 4.62 -4.70
C LEU A 197 20.40 5.38 -3.50
N VAL A 198 21.06 6.51 -3.73
CA VAL A 198 21.52 7.41 -2.64
C VAL A 198 20.35 7.90 -1.81
N GLN A 199 19.21 8.27 -2.43
CA GLN A 199 18.01 8.67 -1.71
C GLN A 199 17.44 7.55 -0.82
N VAL A 200 17.43 6.30 -1.31
CA VAL A 200 17.06 5.13 -0.49
C VAL A 200 17.97 5.00 0.73
N PHE A 201 19.27 5.12 0.56
CA PHE A 201 20.22 5.04 1.68
C PHE A 201 20.05 6.19 2.67
N ILE A 202 19.86 7.43 2.19
CA ILE A 202 19.58 8.59 3.03
C ILE A 202 18.33 8.34 3.88
N ASN A 203 17.26 7.84 3.28
CA ASN A 203 16.00 7.56 3.98
C ASN A 203 16.19 6.50 5.08
N LEU A 204 16.93 5.42 4.81
CA LEU A 204 17.20 4.39 5.80
C LEU A 204 18.07 4.91 6.95
N ILE A 205 19.12 5.69 6.65
CA ILE A 205 19.99 6.31 7.66
C ILE A 205 19.20 7.34 8.49
N ALA A 206 18.39 8.16 7.84
CA ALA A 206 17.56 9.15 8.52
C ALA A 206 16.52 8.48 9.44
N ASN A 207 15.94 7.36 9.02
CA ASN A 207 15.02 6.58 9.85
C ASN A 207 15.76 6.00 11.08
N ALA A 208 16.93 5.41 10.90
CA ALA A 208 17.75 4.94 12.03
C ALA A 208 18.06 6.07 13.02
N ARG A 209 18.49 7.24 12.54
CA ARG A 209 18.76 8.41 13.38
C ARG A 209 17.54 8.97 14.09
N LYS A 210 16.37 8.87 13.46
CA LYS A 210 15.11 9.43 13.97
C LYS A 210 14.49 8.55 15.05
N TYR A 211 14.55 7.23 14.86
CA TYR A 211 13.82 6.27 15.68
C TYR A 211 14.70 5.50 16.68
N CYS A 212 16.02 5.66 16.62
CA CYS A 212 16.92 5.11 17.62
C CYS A 212 16.89 5.98 18.88
N ASP A 213 16.38 5.45 19.98
CA ASP A 213 16.17 6.13 21.28
C ASP A 213 17.34 5.89 22.25
N GLU A 214 18.32 5.08 21.87
CA GLU A 214 19.48 4.75 22.69
C GLU A 214 20.35 5.99 23.02
N GLU A 215 20.97 6.00 24.20
CA GLU A 215 21.86 7.10 24.61
C GLU A 215 23.06 7.23 23.67
N ARG A 216 23.55 6.10 23.14
CA ARG A 216 24.64 6.02 22.17
C ARG A 216 24.12 5.35 20.90
N PRO A 217 23.54 6.12 19.99
CA PRO A 217 22.97 5.56 18.79
C PRO A 217 24.06 5.12 17.81
N GLU A 218 23.91 3.90 17.30
CA GLU A 218 24.86 3.27 16.39
C GLU A 218 24.13 2.72 15.15
N LEU A 219 24.78 2.79 14.00
CA LEU A 219 24.32 2.20 12.76
C LEU A 219 25.43 1.37 12.12
N THR A 220 25.19 0.08 11.97
CA THR A 220 26.09 -0.81 11.24
C THR A 220 25.60 -0.97 9.81
N ILE A 221 26.47 -0.70 8.82
CA ILE A 221 26.21 -0.91 7.40
C ILE A 221 27.04 -2.10 6.94
N LEU A 222 26.37 -3.21 6.58
CA LEU A 222 27.01 -4.43 6.13
C LEU A 222 26.72 -4.68 4.65
N VAL A 223 27.77 -4.85 3.85
CA VAL A 223 27.67 -5.19 2.44
C VAL A 223 28.05 -6.64 2.22
N ARG A 224 27.20 -7.40 1.56
CA ARG A 224 27.41 -8.82 1.25
C ARG A 224 27.15 -9.09 -0.22
N LYS A 225 28.09 -9.76 -0.90
CA LYS A 225 27.95 -10.19 -2.29
C LYS A 225 27.92 -11.71 -2.35
N ARG A 226 26.81 -12.28 -2.86
CA ARG A 226 26.65 -13.73 -3.08
C ARG A 226 25.94 -13.99 -4.40
N GLY A 227 26.53 -14.85 -5.27
CA GLY A 227 25.88 -15.31 -6.50
C GLY A 227 25.35 -14.18 -7.42
N GLY A 228 26.09 -13.09 -7.55
CA GLY A 228 25.69 -11.94 -8.37
C GLY A 228 24.70 -10.98 -7.69
N ARG A 229 24.17 -11.31 -6.50
CA ARG A 229 23.33 -10.43 -5.70
C ARG A 229 24.16 -9.65 -4.69
N ILE A 230 23.91 -8.37 -4.57
CA ILE A 230 24.48 -7.49 -3.55
C ILE A 230 23.37 -7.19 -2.55
N THR A 231 23.68 -7.35 -1.26
CA THR A 231 22.79 -7.02 -0.15
C THR A 231 23.49 -5.99 0.72
N VAL A 232 22.79 -4.92 1.04
CA VAL A 232 23.23 -3.88 1.97
C VAL A 232 22.28 -3.88 3.14
N ASP A 233 22.77 -4.20 4.33
CA ASP A 233 21.99 -4.22 5.54
C ASP A 233 22.30 -2.95 6.38
N PHE A 234 21.26 -2.25 6.80
CA PHE A 234 21.33 -1.12 7.73
C PHE A 234 20.77 -1.60 9.07
N ILE A 235 21.61 -1.67 10.09
CA ILE A 235 21.29 -2.24 11.40
C ILE A 235 21.53 -1.16 12.45
N ASP A 236 20.44 -0.63 13.02
CA ASP A 236 20.48 0.27 14.15
C ASP A 236 20.42 -0.51 15.48
N ASN A 237 20.83 0.12 16.58
CA ASN A 237 20.74 -0.44 17.91
C ASN A 237 19.49 0.01 18.70
N GLY A 238 18.48 0.58 18.02
CA GLY A 238 17.22 1.01 18.61
C GLY A 238 16.30 -0.12 19.05
N SER A 239 15.15 0.23 19.60
CA SER A 239 14.15 -0.72 20.14
C SER A 239 13.53 -1.65 19.09
N GLY A 240 13.75 -1.36 17.80
CA GLY A 240 13.31 -2.17 16.67
C GLY A 240 11.82 -2.02 16.36
N ILE A 241 11.34 -2.82 15.41
CA ILE A 241 9.97 -2.78 14.89
C ILE A 241 9.21 -4.03 15.33
N PRO A 242 8.03 -3.89 16.00
CA PRO A 242 7.19 -5.02 16.39
C PRO A 242 6.87 -5.94 15.20
N LYS A 243 6.81 -7.26 15.45
CA LYS A 243 6.55 -8.24 14.38
C LYS A 243 5.24 -7.98 13.62
N THR A 244 4.22 -7.49 14.30
CA THR A 244 2.91 -7.11 13.73
C THR A 244 2.99 -5.91 12.79
N ALA A 245 3.93 -5.01 13.00
CA ALA A 245 4.11 -3.79 12.23
C ALA A 245 5.03 -3.94 11.02
N LYS A 246 5.84 -5.03 10.95
CA LYS A 246 6.83 -5.23 9.88
C LYS A 246 6.28 -5.25 8.45
N ARG A 247 5.02 -5.65 8.28
CA ARG A 247 4.34 -5.56 6.97
C ARG A 247 3.75 -4.18 6.75
N LEU A 248 3.19 -3.60 7.81
CA LEU A 248 2.49 -2.33 7.76
C LEU A 248 3.42 -1.17 7.37
N ILE A 249 4.67 -1.15 7.84
CA ILE A 249 5.63 -0.06 7.54
C ILE A 249 5.99 0.07 6.05
N PHE A 250 5.72 -0.94 5.23
CA PHE A 250 5.91 -0.91 3.77
C PHE A 250 4.60 -0.67 3.01
N GLU A 251 3.48 -0.55 3.70
CA GLU A 251 2.21 -0.20 3.07
C GLU A 251 2.16 1.32 2.82
N LYS A 252 1.51 1.68 1.73
CA LYS A 252 1.33 3.10 1.38
C LYS A 252 0.60 3.82 2.51
N PHE A 253 1.10 5.00 2.88
CA PHE A 253 0.49 5.86 3.90
C PHE A 253 0.49 5.30 5.33
N ALA A 254 1.14 4.14 5.55
CA ALA A 254 1.21 3.54 6.86
C ALA A 254 2.19 4.29 7.78
N ARG A 255 1.79 4.44 9.05
CA ARG A 255 2.60 5.02 10.11
C ARG A 255 2.38 4.26 11.41
N LEU A 256 3.44 4.04 12.18
CA LEU A 256 3.29 3.51 13.53
C LEU A 256 2.87 4.65 14.47
N THR A 257 1.69 4.51 15.08
CA THR A 257 1.02 5.53 15.91
C THR A 257 1.79 5.96 17.16
N ASP A 258 2.71 5.14 17.66
CA ASP A 258 3.50 5.43 18.89
C ASP A 258 4.65 6.44 18.70
N THR A 259 4.85 6.97 17.49
CA THR A 259 5.96 7.90 17.18
C THR A 259 5.54 9.36 17.00
N GLN A 260 4.42 9.79 17.58
CA GLN A 260 3.97 11.20 17.55
C GLN A 260 4.98 12.22 18.11
N ARG A 261 6.07 11.77 18.75
CA ARG A 261 7.11 12.65 19.29
C ARG A 261 8.18 13.08 18.27
N ALA A 262 8.28 12.47 17.10
CA ALA A 262 9.42 12.68 16.21
C ALA A 262 9.15 13.52 14.95
N GLY A 263 7.96 14.04 14.73
CA GLY A 263 7.61 14.97 13.63
C GLY A 263 8.18 14.58 12.26
N GLY A 264 7.49 13.78 11.47
CA GLY A 264 7.86 13.44 10.11
C GLY A 264 6.68 12.86 9.35
N ALA A 265 6.57 13.13 8.04
CA ALA A 265 5.38 12.84 7.24
C ALA A 265 5.10 11.35 6.97
N GLY A 266 5.99 10.44 7.41
CA GLY A 266 5.79 8.99 7.20
C GLY A 266 5.81 8.58 5.73
N LEU A 267 6.60 9.27 4.92
CA LEU A 267 6.75 9.05 3.47
C LEU A 267 7.90 8.07 3.14
N GLY A 268 8.35 7.30 4.11
CA GLY A 268 9.44 6.34 3.98
C GLY A 268 9.06 5.08 3.19
#